data_d6935c694d5ecd1298c8053fe66c0481
#
_entry.id   d6935c694d5ecd1298c8053fe66c0481
#
_cell.length_a   1.000
_cell.length_b   1.000
_cell.length_c   1.000
_cell.angle_alpha   90.00
_cell.angle_beta   90.00
_cell.angle_gamma   90.00
#
_symmetry.space_group_name_H-M   'P 1'
#
loop_
_entity.id
_entity.type
_entity.pdbx_description
1 polymer ?
#
loop_
_entity_poly.entity_id
_entity_poly.type
_entity_poly.pdbx_seq_one_letter_code
_entity_poly.pdbx_strand_id
1 'polypeptide(L)'
;IFDWKTCSWGWDAKRRNDKMTTYQLTLYKHFFAQKMGVDPKDIETHFALLKRTAKKNKVEFFRVTSGPRKTQNVLKMLNTALHNIKKKRYIKNRLSCRNCNFRHTEQCP
;
A
#
# COMPACT_ATOMS: atom_id res chain seq x y z
N ILE A 1 -12.65 7.92 0.28
CA ILE A 1 -12.03 7.01 -0.71
C ILE A 1 -12.11 5.59 -0.19
N PHE A 2 -12.65 4.71 -1.00
CA PHE A 2 -12.68 3.27 -0.72
C PHE A 2 -11.81 2.52 -1.71
N ASP A 3 -10.98 1.62 -1.21
CA ASP A 3 -10.20 0.68 -2.03
C ASP A 3 -10.66 -0.75 -1.73
N TRP A 4 -11.21 -1.40 -2.73
CA TRP A 4 -11.73 -2.76 -2.63
C TRP A 4 -10.61 -3.80 -2.71
N LYS A 5 -10.57 -4.70 -1.74
CA LYS A 5 -9.61 -5.80 -1.71
C LYS A 5 -10.34 -7.11 -1.46
N THR A 6 -9.94 -8.16 -2.15
CA THR A 6 -10.43 -9.51 -1.89
C THR A 6 -9.51 -10.22 -0.90
N CYS A 7 -10.09 -11.02 -0.04
CA CYS A 7 -9.38 -11.88 0.91
C CYS A 7 -10.20 -13.12 1.24
N SER A 8 -9.60 -14.09 1.91
CA SER A 8 -10.34 -15.29 2.34
C SER A 8 -11.16 -15.02 3.60
N TRP A 9 -10.53 -14.54 4.66
CA TRP A 9 -11.13 -14.42 6.00
C TRP A 9 -11.23 -12.98 6.53
N GLY A 10 -10.56 -12.06 5.94
CA GLY A 10 -10.25 -10.73 6.44
C GLY A 10 -8.74 -10.54 6.58
N TRP A 11 -8.34 -9.42 7.15
CA TRP A 11 -6.93 -9.12 7.37
C TRP A 11 -6.60 -9.14 8.86
N ASP A 12 -5.50 -9.79 9.22
CA ASP A 12 -4.95 -9.74 10.57
C ASP A 12 -4.32 -8.37 10.87
N ALA A 13 -3.95 -8.16 12.13
CA ALA A 13 -3.34 -6.91 12.57
C ALA A 13 -2.02 -6.60 11.83
N LYS A 14 -1.23 -7.61 11.51
CA LYS A 14 0.02 -7.45 10.76
C LYS A 14 -0.23 -6.86 9.37
N ARG A 15 -1.20 -7.40 8.63
CA ARG A 15 -1.54 -6.91 7.30
C ARG A 15 -2.20 -5.54 7.34
N ARG A 16 -3.07 -5.28 8.32
CA ARG A 16 -3.70 -3.96 8.51
C ARG A 16 -2.68 -2.86 8.79
N ASN A 17 -1.58 -3.18 9.46
CA ASN A 17 -0.50 -2.26 9.82
C ASN A 17 0.66 -2.27 8.82
N ASP A 18 0.59 -3.09 7.77
CA ASP A 18 1.63 -3.13 6.75
C ASP A 18 1.77 -1.78 6.04
N LYS A 19 2.97 -1.23 6.07
CA LYS A 19 3.24 0.09 5.51
C LYS A 19 2.99 0.15 4.01
N MET A 20 3.44 -0.85 3.26
CA MET A 20 3.27 -0.85 1.80
C MET A 20 1.79 -0.88 1.42
N THR A 21 0.99 -1.68 2.13
CA THR A 21 -0.46 -1.77 1.92
C THR A 21 -1.15 -0.45 2.25
N THR A 22 -0.88 0.13 3.41
CA THR A 22 -1.55 1.36 3.86
C THR A 22 -1.07 2.61 3.13
N TYR A 23 0.16 2.64 2.65
CA TYR A 23 0.72 3.74 1.88
C TYR A 23 -0.01 3.98 0.55
N GLN A 24 -0.61 2.95 -0.02
CA GLN A 24 -1.45 3.10 -1.21
C GLN A 24 -2.57 4.13 -0.96
N LEU A 25 -3.32 3.98 0.13
CA LEU A 25 -4.38 4.92 0.49
C LEU A 25 -3.86 6.31 0.88
N THR A 26 -2.69 6.38 1.50
CA THR A 26 -2.04 7.66 1.81
C THR A 26 -1.70 8.43 0.54
N LEU A 27 -1.18 7.76 -0.49
CA LEU A 27 -0.90 8.36 -1.79
C LEU A 27 -2.18 8.78 -2.51
N TYR A 28 -3.21 7.95 -2.50
CA TYR A 28 -4.50 8.28 -3.10
C TYR A 28 -5.09 9.56 -2.46
N LYS A 29 -5.08 9.63 -1.14
CA LYS A 29 -5.55 10.81 -0.41
C LYS A 29 -4.79 12.07 -0.80
N HIS A 30 -3.45 11.98 -0.82
CA HIS A 30 -2.58 13.11 -1.13
C HIS A 30 -2.82 13.64 -2.54
N PHE A 31 -2.77 12.79 -3.55
CA PHE A 31 -2.93 13.20 -4.94
C PHE A 31 -4.37 13.59 -5.28
N PHE A 32 -5.36 12.93 -4.71
CA PHE A 32 -6.76 13.33 -4.86
C PHE A 32 -7.02 14.72 -4.28
N ALA A 33 -6.49 15.00 -3.08
CA ALA A 33 -6.61 16.31 -2.47
C ALA A 33 -6.03 17.42 -3.36
N GLN A 34 -4.84 17.21 -3.92
CA GLN A 34 -4.22 18.16 -4.84
C GLN A 34 -5.03 18.35 -6.12
N LYS A 35 -5.48 17.26 -6.74
CA LYS A 35 -6.20 17.31 -8.01
C LYS A 35 -7.56 17.99 -7.88
N MET A 36 -8.28 17.76 -6.79
CA MET A 36 -9.63 18.25 -6.57
C MET A 36 -9.67 19.55 -5.78
N GLY A 37 -8.57 20.04 -5.26
CA GLY A 37 -8.52 21.24 -4.42
C GLY A 37 -9.25 21.08 -3.09
N VAL A 38 -9.29 19.85 -2.53
CA VAL A 38 -9.96 19.53 -1.26
C VAL A 38 -8.93 19.44 -0.14
N ASP A 39 -9.26 19.95 1.05
CA ASP A 39 -8.40 19.80 2.21
C ASP A 39 -8.26 18.30 2.56
N PRO A 40 -7.02 17.79 2.73
CA PRO A 40 -6.82 16.40 3.15
C PRO A 40 -7.55 16.00 4.42
N LYS A 41 -7.86 16.94 5.31
CA LYS A 41 -8.63 16.68 6.54
C LYS A 41 -10.06 16.23 6.26
N ASP A 42 -10.62 16.64 5.11
CA ASP A 42 -11.97 16.32 4.70
C ASP A 42 -12.05 15.01 3.91
N ILE A 43 -10.92 14.31 3.74
CA ILE A 43 -10.84 13.05 3.00
C ILE A 43 -10.56 11.91 3.97
N GLU A 44 -11.48 10.96 4.03
CA GLU A 44 -11.28 9.67 4.69
C GLU A 44 -10.88 8.61 3.69
N THR A 45 -10.08 7.66 4.13
CA THR A 45 -9.65 6.50 3.33
C THR A 45 -9.96 5.20 4.06
N HIS A 46 -10.54 4.26 3.33
CA HIS A 46 -10.95 2.96 3.85
C HIS A 46 -10.57 1.84 2.89
N PHE A 47 -10.14 0.72 3.44
CA PHE A 47 -10.18 -0.54 2.71
C PHE A 47 -11.54 -1.19 2.89
N ALA A 48 -12.11 -1.67 1.80
CA ALA A 48 -13.30 -2.49 1.80
C ALA A 48 -12.90 -3.92 1.44
N LEU A 49 -12.93 -4.81 2.44
CA LEU A 49 -12.50 -6.20 2.28
C LEU A 49 -13.67 -7.08 1.87
N LEU A 50 -13.56 -7.74 0.72
CA LEU A 50 -14.49 -8.76 0.27
C LEU A 50 -13.96 -10.14 0.69
N LYS A 51 -14.63 -10.74 1.68
CA LYS A 51 -14.24 -12.04 2.25
C LYS A 51 -14.89 -13.17 1.45
N ARG A 52 -14.10 -13.89 0.66
CA ARG A 52 -14.59 -14.92 -0.25
C ARG A 52 -15.19 -16.14 0.45
N THR A 53 -14.62 -16.51 1.59
CA THR A 53 -14.98 -17.75 2.31
C THR A 53 -15.86 -17.51 3.53
N ALA A 54 -16.16 -16.26 3.87
CA ALA A 54 -17.04 -15.94 5.00
C ALA A 54 -18.49 -16.26 4.66
N LYS A 55 -19.17 -16.94 5.59
CA LYS A 55 -20.62 -17.22 5.48
C LYS A 55 -21.46 -16.02 5.88
N LYS A 56 -20.96 -15.22 6.84
CA LYS A 56 -21.58 -13.99 7.33
C LYS A 56 -20.57 -12.85 7.28
N ASN A 57 -21.06 -11.60 7.29
CA ASN A 57 -20.19 -10.41 7.27
C ASN A 57 -19.16 -10.44 6.15
N LYS A 58 -19.63 -10.67 4.92
CA LYS A 58 -18.77 -10.83 3.73
C LYS A 58 -17.98 -9.60 3.36
N VAL A 59 -18.39 -8.44 3.83
CA VAL A 59 -17.73 -7.16 3.61
C VAL A 59 -17.30 -6.57 4.95
N GLU A 60 -16.07 -6.13 5.03
CA GLU A 60 -15.53 -5.46 6.22
C GLU A 60 -14.84 -4.17 5.78
N PHE A 61 -15.14 -3.08 6.46
CA PHE A 61 -14.49 -1.79 6.23
C PHE A 61 -13.52 -1.51 7.37
N PHE A 62 -12.34 -1.02 7.04
CA PHE A 62 -11.50 -0.42 8.05
C PHE A 62 -10.81 0.84 7.54
N ARG A 63 -10.74 1.83 8.43
CA ARG A 63 -10.18 3.14 8.14
C ARG A 63 -8.66 3.11 8.23
N VAL A 64 -8.02 3.76 7.27
CA VAL A 64 -6.58 4.06 7.30
C VAL A 64 -6.41 5.55 7.49
N THR A 65 -5.75 5.94 8.57
CA THR A 65 -5.44 7.34 8.86
C THR A 65 -4.09 7.73 8.28
N SER A 66 -3.99 8.94 7.76
CA SER A 66 -2.77 9.47 7.16
C SER A 66 -2.58 10.91 7.59
N GLY A 67 -1.75 11.12 8.60
CA GLY A 67 -1.33 12.46 9.02
C GLY A 67 -0.17 12.99 8.19
N PRO A 68 0.25 14.25 8.43
CA PRO A 68 1.33 14.91 7.68
C PRO A 68 2.64 14.11 7.67
N ARG A 69 3.03 13.56 8.79
CA ARG A 69 4.28 12.78 8.92
C ARG A 69 4.26 11.52 8.07
N LYS A 70 3.14 10.78 8.09
CA LYS A 70 2.99 9.59 7.26
C LYS A 70 2.99 9.94 5.78
N THR A 71 2.32 11.01 5.40
CA THR A 71 2.31 11.52 4.02
C THR A 71 3.71 11.90 3.56
N GLN A 72 4.48 12.62 4.37
CA GLN A 72 5.87 12.96 4.04
C GLN A 72 6.75 11.70 3.86
N ASN A 73 6.60 10.71 4.73
CA ASN A 73 7.37 9.47 4.65
C ASN A 73 7.09 8.71 3.36
N VAL A 74 5.82 8.61 2.96
CA VAL A 74 5.46 7.90 1.73
C VAL A 74 5.87 8.67 0.49
N LEU A 75 5.81 10.00 0.48
CA LEU A 75 6.29 10.82 -0.63
C LEU A 75 7.81 10.73 -0.78
N LYS A 76 8.55 10.72 0.32
CA LYS A 76 10.00 10.50 0.29
C LYS A 76 10.33 9.12 -0.31
N MET A 77 9.61 8.09 0.08
CA MET A 77 9.78 6.74 -0.47
C MET A 77 9.47 6.72 -1.98
N LEU A 78 8.38 7.34 -2.40
CA LEU A 78 7.99 7.43 -3.81
C LEU A 78 9.06 8.16 -4.63
N ASN A 79 9.51 9.32 -4.16
CA ASN A 79 10.55 10.10 -4.84
C ASN A 79 11.87 9.33 -4.96
N THR A 80 12.26 8.60 -3.92
CA THR A 80 13.45 7.74 -3.96
C THR A 80 13.28 6.62 -4.99
N ALA A 81 12.12 5.98 -5.04
CA ALA A 81 11.84 4.94 -6.03
C ALA A 81 11.90 5.50 -7.47
N LEU A 82 11.26 6.63 -7.72
CA LEU A 82 11.28 7.28 -9.03
C LEU A 82 12.70 7.71 -9.44
N HIS A 83 13.48 8.25 -8.50
CA HIS A 83 14.89 8.60 -8.76
C HIS A 83 15.70 7.35 -9.14
N ASN A 84 15.55 6.26 -8.43
CA ASN A 84 16.26 5.01 -8.71
C ASN A 84 15.86 4.43 -10.08
N ILE A 85 14.58 4.47 -10.43
CA ILE A 85 14.08 4.05 -11.74
C ILE A 85 14.70 4.91 -12.84
N LYS A 86 14.68 6.24 -12.69
CA LYS A 86 15.28 7.19 -13.65
C LYS A 86 16.77 6.95 -13.84
N LYS A 87 17.48 6.61 -12.76
CA LYS A 87 18.91 6.31 -12.77
C LYS A 87 19.24 4.86 -13.15
N LYS A 88 18.22 4.05 -13.47
CA LYS A 88 18.36 2.60 -13.75
C LYS A 88 19.07 1.85 -12.63
N ARG A 89 18.84 2.26 -11.38
CA ARG A 89 19.39 1.60 -10.19
C ARG A 89 18.39 0.57 -9.67
N TYR A 90 18.65 -0.70 -9.93
CA TYR A 90 17.79 -1.80 -9.50
C TYR A 90 18.31 -2.38 -8.19
N ILE A 91 17.61 -2.09 -7.10
CA ILE A 91 17.97 -2.57 -5.76
C ILE A 91 17.26 -3.89 -5.49
N LYS A 92 18.05 -4.92 -5.17
CA LYS A 92 17.52 -6.25 -4.82
C LYS A 92 16.73 -6.19 -3.51
N ASN A 93 15.47 -6.61 -3.54
CA ASN A 93 14.69 -6.81 -2.31
C ASN A 93 15.01 -8.19 -1.71
N ARG A 94 16.03 -8.24 -0.87
CA ARG A 94 16.49 -9.49 -0.25
C ARG A 94 15.46 -10.14 0.68
N LEU A 95 14.50 -9.36 1.19
CA LEU A 95 13.41 -9.89 2.03
C LEU A 95 12.43 -10.76 1.23
N SER A 96 12.37 -10.59 -0.09
CA SER A 96 11.52 -11.38 -0.99
C SER A 96 12.21 -12.62 -1.55
N CYS A 97 13.48 -12.86 -1.26
CA CYS A 97 14.24 -13.98 -1.84
C CYS A 97 13.65 -15.36 -1.53
N ARG A 98 12.97 -15.52 -0.40
CA ARG A 98 12.41 -16.81 0.02
C ARG A 98 11.47 -17.42 -1.04
N ASN A 99 10.67 -16.58 -1.69
CA ASN A 99 9.66 -16.98 -2.66
C ASN A 99 9.96 -16.47 -4.09
N CYS A 100 11.22 -16.16 -4.38
CA CYS A 100 11.63 -15.61 -5.66
C CYS A 100 12.08 -16.73 -6.60
N ASN A 101 11.46 -16.83 -7.77
CA ASN A 101 11.82 -17.82 -8.79
C ASN A 101 13.21 -17.63 -9.39
N PHE A 102 13.78 -16.43 -9.26
CA PHE A 102 15.13 -16.10 -9.77
C PHE A 102 16.23 -16.29 -8.73
N ARG A 103 15.89 -16.72 -7.51
CA ARG A 103 16.88 -16.98 -6.45
C ARG A 103 17.84 -18.09 -6.86
N HIS A 104 19.14 -17.84 -6.71
CA HIS A 104 20.21 -18.77 -7.08
C HIS A 104 20.22 -19.19 -8.56
N THR A 105 19.70 -18.34 -9.43
CA THR A 105 19.84 -18.49 -10.89
C THR A 105 20.93 -17.54 -11.40
N GLU A 106 21.28 -17.64 -12.68
CA GLU A 106 22.21 -16.71 -13.33
C GLU A 106 21.75 -15.25 -13.25
N GLN A 107 20.43 -15.01 -13.22
CA GLN A 107 19.86 -13.67 -13.09
C GLN A 107 19.96 -13.11 -11.66
N CYS A 108 20.10 -13.97 -10.67
CA CYS A 108 20.20 -13.58 -9.25
C CYS A 108 21.03 -14.60 -8.45
N PRO A 109 22.35 -14.60 -8.68
CA PRO A 109 23.26 -15.52 -8.01
C PRO A 109 23.35 -15.29 -6.50
#